data_aaa6e0c2c879e0471c833142b130e738
#
_entry.id   aaa6e0c2c879e0471c833142b130e738
#
_cell.length_a   1.000
_cell.length_b   1.000
_cell.length_c   1.000
_cell.angle_alpha   90.00
_cell.angle_beta   90.00
_cell.angle_gamma   90.00
#
_symmetry.space_group_name_H-M   'P 1'
#
loop_
_entity.id
_entity.type
_entity.pdbx_description
1 polymer ?
#
loop_
_entity_poly.entity_id
_entity_poly.type
_entity_poly.pdbx_seq_one_letter_code
_entity_poly.pdbx_strand_id
1 'polypeptide(L)'
;MRIALFLLLAAAFAAPEVLAQKPVELKTRRDSVSYAIGMNIGQNFKLQSIDVDLTILSAAMEAVIKGGQTAMTEDQAGQCVMSYQQEMMAKQEAERKISGAKNKAEGDSFLAENKKKDGVKTTESGLQYKVLVEGTGPKPTASDKVKTHYSGKLIDGTEFDSS
;
A
#
# COMPACT_ATOMS: atom_id res chain seq x y z
N MET A 1 -31.77 19.07 54.65
CA MET A 1 -31.21 17.85 53.99
C MET A 1 -31.61 17.91 52.54
N ARG A 2 -30.68 18.32 51.65
CA ARG A 2 -30.96 18.43 50.20
C ARG A 2 -30.28 17.26 49.51
N ILE A 3 -31.09 16.35 48.97
CA ILE A 3 -30.63 15.19 48.19
C ILE A 3 -30.47 15.63 46.75
N ALA A 4 -29.25 15.67 46.24
CA ALA A 4 -28.94 15.94 44.85
C ALA A 4 -29.01 14.61 44.06
N LEU A 5 -29.96 14.55 43.13
CA LEU A 5 -30.16 13.42 42.21
C LEU A 5 -29.20 13.59 41.03
N PHE A 6 -28.14 12.76 40.95
CA PHE A 6 -27.27 12.69 39.79
C PHE A 6 -27.92 11.83 38.71
N LEU A 7 -28.37 12.45 37.62
CA LEU A 7 -28.81 11.77 36.39
C LEU A 7 -27.57 11.39 35.59
N LEU A 8 -27.26 10.09 35.58
CA LEU A 8 -26.24 9.51 34.71
C LEU A 8 -26.82 9.39 33.29
N LEU A 9 -26.38 10.26 32.38
CA LEU A 9 -26.69 10.20 30.97
C LEU A 9 -25.79 9.15 30.32
N ALA A 10 -26.31 7.95 30.09
CA ALA A 10 -25.63 6.89 29.33
C ALA A 10 -25.71 7.25 27.85
N ALA A 11 -24.62 7.77 27.30
CA ALA A 11 -24.46 7.91 25.85
C ALA A 11 -24.25 6.52 25.23
N ALA A 12 -25.29 5.98 24.60
CA ALA A 12 -25.17 4.77 23.79
C ALA A 12 -24.36 5.11 22.54
N PHE A 13 -23.10 4.70 22.50
CA PHE A 13 -22.31 4.64 21.27
C PHE A 13 -22.94 3.57 20.36
N ALA A 14 -23.69 3.98 19.36
CA ALA A 14 -24.08 3.12 18.26
C ALA A 14 -22.81 2.76 17.47
N ALA A 15 -22.26 1.57 17.70
CA ALA A 15 -21.27 1.00 16.81
C ALA A 15 -21.90 0.83 15.42
N PRO A 16 -21.20 1.15 14.31
CA PRO A 16 -21.74 0.89 12.99
C PRO A 16 -21.98 -0.61 12.87
N GLU A 17 -23.24 -0.98 12.58
CA GLU A 17 -23.56 -2.36 12.22
C GLU A 17 -22.80 -2.69 10.94
N VAL A 18 -21.67 -3.39 11.09
CA VAL A 18 -21.08 -4.15 9.99
C VAL A 18 -22.13 -5.17 9.62
N LEU A 19 -22.82 -4.93 8.49
CA LEU A 19 -23.75 -5.90 7.89
C LEU A 19 -22.99 -7.21 7.72
N ALA A 20 -23.14 -8.10 8.69
CA ALA A 20 -22.57 -9.45 8.65
C ALA A 20 -23.22 -10.16 7.47
N GLN A 21 -22.50 -10.21 6.34
CA GLN A 21 -22.93 -11.02 5.21
C GLN A 21 -23.14 -12.45 5.71
N LYS A 22 -24.33 -13.01 5.46
CA LYS A 22 -24.59 -14.41 5.81
C LYS A 22 -23.50 -15.27 5.18
N PRO A 23 -22.87 -16.19 5.94
CA PRO A 23 -21.86 -17.08 5.40
C PRO A 23 -22.42 -17.81 4.18
N VAL A 24 -21.73 -17.74 3.05
CA VAL A 24 -22.10 -18.50 1.86
C VAL A 24 -21.77 -19.96 2.11
N GLU A 25 -22.77 -20.84 2.04
CA GLU A 25 -22.56 -22.29 2.20
C GLU A 25 -22.10 -22.90 0.87
N LEU A 26 -20.92 -23.53 0.88
CA LEU A 26 -20.33 -24.17 -0.29
C LEU A 26 -20.61 -25.69 -0.23
N LYS A 27 -21.62 -26.14 -1.00
CA LYS A 27 -22.08 -27.55 -0.95
C LYS A 27 -21.45 -28.41 -2.03
N THR A 28 -21.00 -27.81 -3.12
CA THR A 28 -20.48 -28.52 -4.26
C THR A 28 -19.08 -28.02 -4.65
N ARG A 29 -18.36 -28.84 -5.43
CA ARG A 29 -17.08 -28.38 -6.03
C ARG A 29 -17.27 -27.15 -6.90
N ARG A 30 -18.39 -27.05 -7.61
CA ARG A 30 -18.72 -25.87 -8.42
C ARG A 30 -18.83 -24.61 -7.56
N ASP A 31 -19.49 -24.69 -6.41
CA ASP A 31 -19.61 -23.54 -5.49
C ASP A 31 -18.24 -23.10 -4.98
N SER A 32 -17.41 -24.07 -4.58
CA SER A 32 -16.06 -23.79 -4.09
C SER A 32 -15.18 -23.13 -5.16
N VAL A 33 -15.24 -23.60 -6.42
CA VAL A 33 -14.49 -23.00 -7.52
C VAL A 33 -15.00 -21.60 -7.83
N SER A 34 -16.32 -21.40 -7.88
CA SER A 34 -16.91 -20.08 -8.13
C SER A 34 -16.51 -19.09 -7.05
N TYR A 35 -16.56 -19.51 -5.80
CA TYR A 35 -16.18 -18.66 -4.66
C TYR A 35 -14.69 -18.31 -4.69
N ALA A 36 -13.82 -19.29 -4.98
CA ALA A 36 -12.38 -19.07 -5.09
C ALA A 36 -12.02 -18.10 -6.22
N ILE A 37 -12.68 -18.18 -7.37
CA ILE A 37 -12.51 -17.22 -8.48
C ILE A 37 -12.94 -15.82 -8.02
N GLY A 38 -14.09 -15.71 -7.36
CA GLY A 38 -14.56 -14.44 -6.80
C GLY A 38 -13.59 -13.82 -5.81
N MET A 39 -13.01 -14.65 -4.90
CA MET A 39 -11.99 -14.19 -3.96
C MET A 39 -10.75 -13.64 -4.69
N ASN A 40 -10.25 -14.33 -5.71
CA ASN A 40 -9.09 -13.88 -6.48
C ASN A 40 -9.36 -12.54 -7.18
N ILE A 41 -10.53 -12.39 -7.81
CA ILE A 41 -10.93 -11.13 -8.47
C ILE A 41 -11.01 -10.01 -7.42
N GLY A 42 -11.69 -10.26 -6.29
CA GLY A 42 -11.83 -9.28 -5.22
C GLY A 42 -10.49 -8.87 -4.60
N GLN A 43 -9.56 -9.80 -4.41
CA GLN A 43 -8.21 -9.49 -3.97
C GLN A 43 -7.46 -8.60 -4.97
N ASN A 44 -7.56 -8.89 -6.27
CA ASN A 44 -6.94 -8.06 -7.31
C ASN A 44 -7.51 -6.63 -7.30
N PHE A 45 -8.83 -6.48 -7.21
CA PHE A 45 -9.47 -5.16 -7.12
C PHE A 45 -8.98 -4.39 -5.88
N LYS A 46 -8.93 -5.07 -4.74
CA LYS A 46 -8.42 -4.47 -3.49
C LYS A 46 -6.96 -4.03 -3.61
N LEU A 47 -6.07 -4.87 -4.14
CA LEU A 47 -4.65 -4.57 -4.28
C LEU A 47 -4.40 -3.41 -5.25
N GLN A 48 -5.20 -3.32 -6.30
CA GLN A 48 -5.07 -2.27 -7.31
C GLN A 48 -5.92 -1.04 -6.99
N SER A 49 -6.64 -1.02 -5.85
CA SER A 49 -7.57 0.04 -5.46
C SER A 49 -8.62 0.32 -6.55
N ILE A 50 -9.07 -0.74 -7.23
CA ILE A 50 -10.12 -0.65 -8.26
C ILE A 50 -11.48 -0.62 -7.57
N ASP A 51 -12.21 0.48 -7.74
CA ASP A 51 -13.57 0.65 -7.24
C ASP A 51 -14.57 0.23 -8.32
N VAL A 52 -15.40 -0.78 -8.00
CA VAL A 52 -16.38 -1.33 -8.91
C VAL A 52 -17.72 -1.59 -8.20
N ASP A 53 -18.81 -1.39 -8.90
CA ASP A 53 -20.12 -1.86 -8.47
C ASP A 53 -20.25 -3.36 -8.72
N LEU A 54 -20.28 -4.14 -7.64
CA LEU A 54 -20.37 -5.60 -7.72
C LEU A 54 -21.68 -6.10 -8.32
N THR A 55 -22.76 -5.32 -8.23
CA THR A 55 -24.04 -5.67 -8.83
C THR A 55 -23.97 -5.57 -10.36
N ILE A 56 -23.40 -4.48 -10.87
CA ILE A 56 -23.19 -4.28 -12.30
C ILE A 56 -22.18 -5.28 -12.85
N LEU A 57 -21.08 -5.51 -12.12
CA LEU A 57 -20.08 -6.49 -12.50
C LEU A 57 -20.68 -7.90 -12.63
N SER A 58 -21.45 -8.34 -11.64
CA SER A 58 -22.07 -9.67 -11.68
C SER A 58 -23.11 -9.79 -12.80
N ALA A 59 -23.89 -8.74 -13.07
CA ALA A 59 -24.86 -8.72 -14.17
C ALA A 59 -24.17 -8.81 -15.54
N ALA A 60 -23.07 -8.10 -15.73
CA ALA A 60 -22.28 -8.19 -16.95
C ALA A 60 -21.71 -9.60 -17.18
N MET A 61 -21.13 -10.21 -16.12
CA MET A 61 -20.62 -11.59 -16.16
C MET A 61 -21.73 -12.57 -16.51
N GLU A 62 -22.91 -12.43 -15.89
CA GLU A 62 -24.06 -13.29 -16.16
C GLU A 62 -24.53 -13.16 -17.62
N ALA A 63 -24.64 -11.94 -18.15
CA ALA A 63 -25.05 -11.70 -19.54
C ALA A 63 -24.08 -12.40 -20.52
N VAL A 64 -22.78 -12.23 -20.32
CA VAL A 64 -21.75 -12.86 -21.20
C VAL A 64 -21.81 -14.39 -21.10
N ILE A 65 -21.83 -14.95 -19.88
CA ILE A 65 -21.82 -16.43 -19.68
C ILE A 65 -23.08 -17.09 -20.24
N LYS A 66 -24.23 -16.43 -20.16
CA LYS A 66 -25.51 -16.96 -20.69
C LYS A 66 -25.74 -16.63 -22.16
N GLY A 67 -24.85 -15.91 -22.83
CA GLY A 67 -25.04 -15.47 -24.22
C GLY A 67 -26.18 -14.47 -24.38
N GLY A 68 -26.47 -13.69 -23.32
CA GLY A 68 -27.50 -12.66 -23.33
C GLY A 68 -27.01 -11.36 -23.97
N GLN A 69 -27.91 -10.38 -24.04
CA GLN A 69 -27.58 -9.04 -24.52
C GLN A 69 -26.76 -8.29 -23.46
N THR A 70 -25.61 -7.75 -23.87
CA THR A 70 -24.77 -6.89 -23.03
C THR A 70 -25.18 -5.41 -23.18
N ALA A 71 -24.97 -4.62 -22.12
CA ALA A 71 -25.29 -3.19 -22.13
C ALA A 71 -24.34 -2.34 -22.99
N MET A 72 -23.20 -2.90 -23.37
CA MET A 72 -22.21 -2.26 -24.28
C MET A 72 -21.56 -3.33 -25.18
N THR A 73 -20.99 -2.88 -26.30
CA THR A 73 -20.21 -3.74 -27.17
C THR A 73 -18.84 -4.06 -26.60
N GLU A 74 -18.17 -5.09 -27.12
CA GLU A 74 -16.78 -5.42 -26.74
C GLU A 74 -15.81 -4.24 -26.96
N ASP A 75 -15.97 -3.52 -28.08
CA ASP A 75 -15.14 -2.33 -28.39
C ASP A 75 -15.36 -1.22 -27.35
N GLN A 76 -16.64 -0.94 -26.98
CA GLN A 76 -16.96 0.02 -25.95
C GLN A 76 -16.40 -0.39 -24.59
N ALA A 77 -16.47 -1.65 -24.23
CA ALA A 77 -15.91 -2.18 -23.00
C ALA A 77 -14.38 -2.03 -23.00
N GLY A 78 -13.71 -2.38 -24.11
CA GLY A 78 -12.28 -2.21 -24.29
C GLY A 78 -11.82 -0.74 -24.12
N GLN A 79 -12.52 0.20 -24.77
CA GLN A 79 -12.24 1.63 -24.64
C GLN A 79 -12.44 2.14 -23.21
N CYS A 80 -13.51 1.69 -22.53
CA CYS A 80 -13.77 2.04 -21.14
C CYS A 80 -12.63 1.59 -20.22
N VAL A 81 -12.19 0.33 -20.36
CA VAL A 81 -11.09 -0.22 -19.54
C VAL A 81 -9.77 0.50 -19.84
N MET A 82 -9.46 0.80 -21.10
CA MET A 82 -8.26 1.55 -21.48
C MET A 82 -8.26 2.96 -20.89
N SER A 83 -9.38 3.68 -20.98
CA SER A 83 -9.53 5.02 -20.39
C SER A 83 -9.30 4.97 -18.88
N TYR A 84 -9.93 4.03 -18.20
CA TYR A 84 -9.75 3.83 -16.77
C TYR A 84 -8.30 3.55 -16.37
N GLN A 85 -7.60 2.70 -17.14
CA GLN A 85 -6.18 2.42 -16.91
C GLN A 85 -5.31 3.67 -17.07
N GLN A 86 -5.59 4.51 -18.06
CA GLN A 86 -4.87 5.77 -18.26
C GLN A 86 -5.10 6.74 -17.10
N GLU A 87 -6.33 6.85 -16.61
CA GLU A 87 -6.66 7.67 -15.45
C GLU A 87 -5.94 7.18 -14.19
N MET A 88 -5.91 5.87 -13.97
CA MET A 88 -5.20 5.29 -12.81
C MET A 88 -3.69 5.51 -12.90
N MET A 89 -3.09 5.37 -14.10
CA MET A 89 -1.67 5.67 -14.31
C MET A 89 -1.35 7.14 -14.04
N ALA A 90 -2.18 8.05 -14.54
CA ALA A 90 -2.00 9.49 -14.32
C ALA A 90 -2.11 9.84 -12.82
N LYS A 91 -3.06 9.24 -12.11
CA LYS A 91 -3.22 9.42 -10.67
C LYS A 91 -1.99 8.91 -9.91
N GLN A 92 -1.52 7.70 -10.20
CA GLN A 92 -0.33 7.15 -9.58
C GLN A 92 0.92 8.01 -9.83
N GLU A 93 1.08 8.52 -11.05
CA GLU A 93 2.20 9.40 -11.37
C GLU A 93 2.13 10.72 -10.58
N ALA A 94 0.94 11.32 -10.45
CA ALA A 94 0.74 12.51 -9.65
C ALA A 94 1.07 12.26 -8.17
N GLU A 95 0.61 11.15 -7.59
CA GLU A 95 0.91 10.76 -6.21
C GLU A 95 2.42 10.50 -6.01
N ARG A 96 3.08 9.84 -6.98
CA ARG A 96 4.55 9.62 -6.94
C ARG A 96 5.32 10.93 -7.01
N LYS A 97 4.89 11.91 -7.81
CA LYS A 97 5.53 13.24 -7.88
C LYS A 97 5.40 13.98 -6.55
N ILE A 98 4.21 13.96 -5.94
CA ILE A 98 3.97 14.60 -4.64
C ILE A 98 4.83 13.94 -3.56
N SER A 99 4.77 12.60 -3.44
CA SER A 99 5.56 11.84 -2.48
C SER A 99 7.07 12.02 -2.70
N GLY A 100 7.51 12.00 -3.97
CA GLY A 100 8.90 12.21 -4.33
C GLY A 100 9.41 13.61 -3.95
N ALA A 101 8.62 14.64 -4.19
CA ALA A 101 8.97 16.01 -3.79
C ALA A 101 9.06 16.15 -2.26
N LYS A 102 8.11 15.57 -1.55
CA LYS A 102 8.12 15.53 -0.07
C LYS A 102 9.35 14.79 0.45
N ASN A 103 9.59 13.58 -0.01
CA ASN A 103 10.73 12.76 0.42
C ASN A 103 12.07 13.43 0.11
N LYS A 104 12.15 14.12 -1.06
CA LYS A 104 13.35 14.90 -1.40
C LYS A 104 13.57 16.04 -0.41
N ALA A 105 12.55 16.82 -0.11
CA ALA A 105 12.65 17.93 0.84
C ALA A 105 13.04 17.46 2.26
N GLU A 106 12.45 16.37 2.72
CA GLU A 106 12.79 15.75 4.01
C GLU A 106 14.22 15.21 4.01
N GLY A 107 14.64 14.56 2.91
CA GLY A 107 16.00 14.06 2.73
C GLY A 107 17.03 15.18 2.70
N ASP A 108 16.79 16.24 1.94
CA ASP A 108 17.67 17.41 1.88
C ASP A 108 17.83 18.06 3.27
N SER A 109 16.73 18.20 4.01
CA SER A 109 16.75 18.72 5.37
C SER A 109 17.52 17.82 6.33
N PHE A 110 17.29 16.52 6.28
CA PHE A 110 17.99 15.53 7.08
C PHE A 110 19.51 15.58 6.80
N LEU A 111 19.92 15.59 5.55
CA LEU A 111 21.33 15.62 5.18
C LEU A 111 22.00 16.94 5.61
N ALA A 112 21.29 18.06 5.50
CA ALA A 112 21.81 19.36 5.95
C ALA A 112 22.05 19.38 7.46
N GLU A 113 21.15 18.80 8.25
CA GLU A 113 21.32 18.69 9.70
C GLU A 113 22.34 17.61 10.09
N ASN A 114 22.32 16.46 9.42
CA ASN A 114 23.23 15.36 9.72
C ASN A 114 24.71 15.73 9.45
N LYS A 115 24.96 16.53 8.42
CA LYS A 115 26.28 17.09 8.09
C LYS A 115 26.93 17.87 9.24
N LYS A 116 26.11 18.48 10.12
CA LYS A 116 26.60 19.29 11.26
C LYS A 116 26.98 18.42 12.46
N LYS A 117 26.61 17.14 12.47
CA LYS A 117 26.87 16.24 13.61
C LYS A 117 28.33 15.85 13.66
N ASP A 118 28.84 15.72 14.89
CA ASP A 118 30.22 15.35 15.14
C ASP A 118 30.56 13.98 14.52
N GLY A 119 31.71 13.91 13.85
CA GLY A 119 32.22 12.71 13.20
C GLY A 119 31.57 12.33 11.85
N VAL A 120 30.60 13.10 11.38
CA VAL A 120 29.97 12.89 10.05
C VAL A 120 30.87 13.46 8.96
N LYS A 121 31.17 12.65 7.96
CA LYS A 121 31.95 13.02 6.76
C LYS A 121 31.03 12.94 5.54
N THR A 122 31.25 13.82 4.56
CA THR A 122 30.50 13.85 3.30
C THR A 122 31.47 13.63 2.13
N THR A 123 31.15 12.71 1.25
CA THR A 123 31.89 12.46 0.00
C THR A 123 31.47 13.45 -1.10
N GLU A 124 32.21 13.48 -2.22
CA GLU A 124 31.87 14.27 -3.40
C GLU A 124 30.51 13.91 -4.01
N SER A 125 30.10 12.62 -3.88
CA SER A 125 28.77 12.17 -4.34
C SER A 125 27.62 12.60 -3.43
N GLY A 126 27.92 13.22 -2.28
CA GLY A 126 26.90 13.60 -1.29
C GLY A 126 26.58 12.51 -0.25
N LEU A 127 27.19 11.33 -0.37
CA LEU A 127 27.06 10.28 0.66
C LEU A 127 27.64 10.77 1.98
N GLN A 128 26.87 10.64 3.05
CA GLN A 128 27.34 10.92 4.41
C GLN A 128 27.58 9.63 5.18
N TYR A 129 28.69 9.59 5.91
CA TYR A 129 29.02 8.45 6.74
C TYR A 129 29.69 8.88 8.04
N LYS A 130 29.59 8.03 9.03
CA LYS A 130 30.30 8.18 10.32
C LYS A 130 30.94 6.86 10.69
N VAL A 131 32.23 6.90 11.01
CA VAL A 131 32.96 5.75 11.56
C VAL A 131 32.61 5.66 13.05
N LEU A 132 32.00 4.55 13.46
CA LEU A 132 31.65 4.30 14.86
C LEU A 132 32.82 3.68 15.62
N VAL A 133 33.50 2.75 14.97
CA VAL A 133 34.70 2.08 15.50
C VAL A 133 35.75 1.98 14.38
N GLU A 134 36.92 2.46 14.62
CA GLU A 134 38.03 2.36 13.65
C GLU A 134 38.55 0.93 13.57
N GLY A 135 38.62 0.39 12.36
CA GLY A 135 39.13 -0.95 12.14
C GLY A 135 40.65 -0.97 12.12
N THR A 136 41.25 -2.02 12.67
CA THR A 136 42.72 -2.25 12.71
C THR A 136 43.20 -3.34 11.75
N GLY A 137 42.26 -4.01 11.04
CA GLY A 137 42.53 -5.08 10.09
C GLY A 137 42.98 -4.58 8.71
N PRO A 138 43.34 -5.51 7.80
CA PRO A 138 43.70 -5.18 6.41
C PRO A 138 42.52 -4.56 5.68
N LYS A 139 42.76 -3.56 4.84
CA LYS A 139 41.72 -2.92 4.02
C LYS A 139 41.53 -3.75 2.76
N PRO A 140 40.25 -4.12 2.44
CA PRO A 140 39.96 -4.83 1.22
C PRO A 140 40.14 -3.92 -0.01
N THR A 141 40.54 -4.52 -1.12
CA THR A 141 40.59 -3.86 -2.43
C THR A 141 39.21 -3.86 -3.09
N ALA A 142 39.03 -3.10 -4.19
CA ALA A 142 37.78 -3.04 -4.91
C ALA A 142 37.34 -4.37 -5.53
N SER A 143 38.27 -5.33 -5.71
CA SER A 143 38.01 -6.67 -6.25
C SER A 143 37.74 -7.74 -5.19
N ASP A 144 37.94 -7.43 -3.92
CA ASP A 144 37.77 -8.40 -2.85
C ASP A 144 36.31 -8.63 -2.49
N LYS A 145 35.98 -9.88 -2.18
CA LYS A 145 34.68 -10.24 -1.64
C LYS A 145 34.72 -10.09 -0.12
N VAL A 146 33.82 -9.28 0.41
CA VAL A 146 33.71 -9.07 1.85
C VAL A 146 32.34 -9.57 2.34
N LYS A 147 32.28 -10.06 3.58
CA LYS A 147 31.04 -10.37 4.28
C LYS A 147 30.76 -9.25 5.28
N THR A 148 29.60 -8.63 5.14
CA THR A 148 29.15 -7.55 6.02
C THR A 148 27.80 -7.87 6.63
N HIS A 149 27.52 -7.30 7.81
CA HIS A 149 26.20 -7.20 8.37
C HIS A 149 25.73 -5.76 8.24
N TYR A 150 24.43 -5.57 8.01
CA TYR A 150 23.84 -4.25 7.88
C TYR A 150 22.44 -4.22 8.46
N SER A 151 21.96 -3.02 8.78
CA SER A 151 20.56 -2.71 9.07
C SER A 151 20.22 -1.40 8.36
N GLY A 152 19.25 -1.46 7.46
CA GLY A 152 18.76 -0.33 6.68
C GLY A 152 17.52 0.27 7.31
N LYS A 153 17.54 1.59 7.58
CA LYS A 153 16.42 2.31 8.17
C LYS A 153 16.08 3.57 7.37
N LEU A 154 14.81 3.87 7.27
CA LEU A 154 14.33 5.15 6.75
C LEU A 154 14.60 6.26 7.79
N ILE A 155 14.38 7.53 7.37
CA ILE A 155 14.58 8.71 8.22
C ILE A 155 13.69 8.67 9.47
N ASP A 156 12.47 8.11 9.34
CA ASP A 156 11.51 7.93 10.45
C ASP A 156 11.86 6.76 11.40
N GLY A 157 12.96 6.04 11.12
CA GLY A 157 13.41 4.90 11.91
C GLY A 157 12.84 3.55 11.48
N THR A 158 11.94 3.51 10.51
CA THR A 158 11.38 2.25 9.96
C THR A 158 12.49 1.42 9.33
N GLU A 159 12.71 0.22 9.84
CA GLU A 159 13.65 -0.74 9.26
C GLU A 159 13.04 -1.38 8.01
N PHE A 160 13.75 -1.31 6.89
CA PHE A 160 13.29 -1.86 5.63
C PHE A 160 14.08 -3.11 5.20
N ASP A 161 15.29 -3.30 5.75
CA ASP A 161 16.09 -4.48 5.47
C ASP A 161 17.22 -4.64 6.52
N SER A 162 17.56 -5.89 6.85
CA SER A 162 18.67 -6.21 7.74
C SER A 162 19.20 -7.64 7.51
N SER A 163 20.45 -7.90 7.92
CA SER A 163 21.09 -9.22 7.82
C SER A 163 21.27 -9.91 9.16
#